data_72618c2c9847ace9050274a55b3d0741
#
_entry.id   72618c2c9847ace9050274a55b3d0741
#
_cell.length_a   1.000
_cell.length_b   1.000
_cell.length_c   1.000
_cell.angle_alpha   90.00
_cell.angle_beta   90.00
_cell.angle_gamma   90.00
#
_symmetry.space_group_name_H-M   'P 1'
#
loop_
_entity.id
_entity.type
_entity.pdbx_description
1 polymer ?
#
loop_
_entity_poly.entity_id
_entity_poly.type
_entity_poly.pdbx_seq_one_letter_code
_entity_poly.pdbx_strand_id
1 'polypeptide(L)'
;MSRRKNDLSQRLEAVIKTLVPQQEQNPDDLGPMMRAIKAVHSISDHTSTTPEDLERQRAAEELFARLVTPGIGIRSDSLTVGSLPAEWISLEHGHDRRHAVLYCHGGGYTCGQLGYARILASKLALATGFDVLSFEYRLAPEHPFPAAIEDAVAMWDYLMYMGYGARDVIVAGDSAGGNLALELALKLKEQGRAQPRGLVLFSPWTDMTASGKSYRTCKTLDPMLTMEYIAAVREAYTGPDADWSRPCYSPLFADLRGLPPTLVQVGTNEILKSDSERLVEHLQKAGVYAQLEVYPECWHVFQQMPIRRAAVAMESAGRFVQRII
;
A
#
# COMPACT_ATOMS: atom_id res chain seq x y z
N MET A 1 -26.11 -7.49 -15.86
CA MET A 1 -24.97 -7.51 -14.94
C MET A 1 -24.08 -8.75 -15.08
N SER A 2 -24.58 -9.98 -15.09
CA SER A 2 -23.78 -11.23 -15.16
C SER A 2 -22.84 -11.34 -16.40
N ARG A 3 -23.28 -10.97 -17.62
CA ARG A 3 -22.46 -11.09 -18.84
C ARG A 3 -21.23 -10.17 -18.88
N ARG A 4 -21.30 -8.95 -18.33
CA ARG A 4 -20.16 -8.00 -18.31
C ARG A 4 -19.11 -8.37 -17.25
N LYS A 5 -19.53 -8.90 -16.08
CA LYS A 5 -18.59 -9.45 -15.07
C LYS A 5 -17.80 -10.63 -15.63
N ASN A 6 -18.46 -11.53 -16.41
CA ASN A 6 -17.78 -12.64 -17.07
C ASN A 6 -16.77 -12.20 -18.15
N ASP A 7 -17.07 -11.13 -18.91
CA ASP A 7 -16.17 -10.63 -19.97
C ASP A 7 -14.89 -10.01 -19.36
N LEU A 8 -15.02 -9.21 -18.28
CA LEU A 8 -13.88 -8.63 -17.58
C LEU A 8 -12.98 -9.72 -16.95
N SER A 9 -13.57 -10.70 -16.28
CA SER A 9 -12.85 -11.86 -15.72
C SER A 9 -12.07 -12.62 -16.78
N GLN A 10 -12.71 -12.92 -17.91
CA GLN A 10 -12.05 -13.66 -19.00
C GLN A 10 -10.89 -12.89 -19.63
N ARG A 11 -11.03 -11.56 -19.77
CA ARG A 11 -9.96 -10.71 -20.31
C ARG A 11 -8.77 -10.61 -19.35
N LEU A 12 -9.03 -10.44 -18.04
CA LEU A 12 -8.00 -10.41 -17.01
C LEU A 12 -7.27 -11.75 -16.93
N GLU A 13 -7.99 -12.88 -16.91
CA GLU A 13 -7.37 -14.21 -16.94
C GLU A 13 -6.53 -14.46 -18.19
N ALA A 14 -7.00 -14.02 -19.35
CA ALA A 14 -6.25 -14.15 -20.60
C ALA A 14 -4.94 -13.34 -20.57
N VAL A 15 -5.00 -12.11 -20.05
CA VAL A 15 -3.81 -11.26 -19.87
C VAL A 15 -2.83 -11.92 -18.92
N ILE A 16 -3.25 -12.40 -17.76
CA ILE A 16 -2.38 -13.02 -16.76
C ILE A 16 -1.78 -14.34 -17.26
N LYS A 17 -2.58 -15.21 -17.89
CA LYS A 17 -2.08 -16.46 -18.51
C LYS A 17 -1.04 -16.22 -19.59
N THR A 18 -1.08 -15.07 -20.25
CA THR A 18 -0.09 -14.71 -21.27
C THR A 18 1.21 -14.13 -20.64
N LEU A 19 1.09 -13.50 -19.47
CA LEU A 19 2.19 -12.77 -18.82
C LEU A 19 3.13 -13.66 -18.02
N VAL A 20 2.58 -14.60 -17.24
CA VAL A 20 3.38 -15.46 -16.36
C VAL A 20 4.43 -16.27 -17.14
N PRO A 21 4.11 -16.93 -18.27
CA PRO A 21 5.13 -17.65 -19.04
C PRO A 21 6.18 -16.75 -19.68
N GLN A 22 5.82 -15.53 -20.08
CA GLN A 22 6.80 -14.58 -20.67
C GLN A 22 7.76 -14.04 -19.61
N GLN A 23 7.28 -13.81 -18.39
CA GLN A 23 8.10 -13.38 -17.28
C GLN A 23 9.08 -14.46 -16.82
N GLU A 24 8.69 -15.74 -16.89
CA GLU A 24 9.59 -16.87 -16.61
C GLU A 24 10.73 -16.99 -17.63
N GLN A 25 10.48 -16.64 -18.90
CA GLN A 25 11.49 -16.70 -19.97
C GLN A 25 12.49 -15.53 -19.90
N ASN A 26 12.07 -14.34 -19.49
CA ASN A 26 12.93 -13.17 -19.34
C ASN A 26 12.50 -12.32 -18.12
N PRO A 27 12.96 -12.70 -16.91
CA PRO A 27 12.50 -12.07 -15.65
C PRO A 27 12.93 -10.61 -15.50
N ASP A 28 13.86 -10.13 -16.32
CA ASP A 28 14.35 -8.75 -16.29
C ASP A 28 13.63 -7.83 -17.30
N ASP A 29 12.88 -8.39 -18.27
CA ASP A 29 12.06 -7.61 -19.21
C ASP A 29 10.69 -7.28 -18.63
N LEU A 30 10.53 -6.05 -18.14
CA LEU A 30 9.27 -5.56 -17.58
C LEU A 30 8.28 -5.06 -18.65
N GLY A 31 8.66 -4.96 -19.90
CA GLY A 31 7.85 -4.42 -20.99
C GLY A 31 6.52 -5.13 -21.21
N PRO A 32 6.47 -6.48 -21.24
CA PRO A 32 5.22 -7.22 -21.36
C PRO A 32 4.26 -6.95 -20.18
N MET A 33 4.77 -6.96 -18.95
CA MET A 33 3.98 -6.70 -17.74
C MET A 33 3.41 -5.28 -17.74
N MET A 34 4.22 -4.28 -18.07
CA MET A 34 3.75 -2.89 -18.17
C MET A 34 2.63 -2.72 -19.20
N ARG A 35 2.76 -3.37 -20.38
CA ARG A 35 1.71 -3.31 -21.42
C ARG A 35 0.40 -3.92 -20.93
N ALA A 36 0.48 -5.01 -20.19
CA ALA A 36 -0.69 -5.66 -19.66
C ALA A 36 -1.37 -4.86 -18.54
N ILE A 37 -0.60 -4.27 -17.65
CA ILE A 37 -1.12 -3.38 -16.60
C ILE A 37 -1.85 -2.20 -17.27
N LYS A 38 -1.23 -1.54 -18.25
CA LYS A 38 -1.89 -0.47 -19.01
C LYS A 38 -3.20 -0.91 -19.68
N ALA A 39 -3.21 -2.12 -20.26
CA ALA A 39 -4.40 -2.67 -20.87
C ALA A 39 -5.52 -2.95 -19.85
N VAL A 40 -5.19 -3.49 -18.69
CA VAL A 40 -6.16 -3.71 -17.60
C VAL A 40 -6.72 -2.39 -17.08
N HIS A 41 -5.87 -1.41 -16.80
CA HIS A 41 -6.30 -0.10 -16.31
C HIS A 41 -7.13 0.68 -17.34
N SER A 42 -6.84 0.53 -18.65
CA SER A 42 -7.65 1.15 -19.70
C SER A 42 -9.06 0.56 -19.84
N ILE A 43 -9.27 -0.66 -19.37
CA ILE A 43 -10.58 -1.34 -19.40
C ILE A 43 -11.44 -0.96 -18.17
N SER A 44 -10.81 -0.67 -17.04
CA SER A 44 -11.50 -0.46 -15.76
C SER A 44 -11.90 0.98 -15.47
N ASP A 45 -11.67 1.92 -16.36
CA ASP A 45 -11.99 3.36 -16.24
C ASP A 45 -11.89 3.89 -14.80
N HIS A 46 -10.64 4.16 -14.34
CA HIS A 46 -10.36 4.61 -12.98
C HIS A 46 -10.52 6.14 -12.78
N THR A 47 -11.23 6.83 -13.66
CA THR A 47 -11.30 8.29 -13.63
C THR A 47 -12.43 8.84 -12.76
N SER A 48 -13.26 7.97 -12.18
CA SER A 48 -14.47 8.33 -11.45
C SER A 48 -14.64 7.52 -10.17
N THR A 49 -15.29 8.11 -9.17
CA THR A 49 -15.67 7.49 -7.90
C THR A 49 -17.19 7.36 -7.75
N THR A 50 -17.93 7.22 -8.87
CA THR A 50 -19.35 6.87 -8.80
C THR A 50 -19.53 5.47 -8.17
N PRO A 51 -20.68 5.18 -7.55
CA PRO A 51 -20.93 3.86 -6.95
C PRO A 51 -20.71 2.71 -7.93
N GLU A 52 -21.11 2.86 -9.20
CA GLU A 52 -20.95 1.85 -10.24
C GLU A 52 -19.46 1.65 -10.64
N ASP A 53 -18.67 2.71 -10.66
CA ASP A 53 -17.25 2.67 -10.98
C ASP A 53 -16.47 2.04 -9.84
N LEU A 54 -16.78 2.41 -8.60
CA LEU A 54 -16.17 1.83 -7.41
C LEU A 54 -16.50 0.32 -7.28
N GLU A 55 -17.75 -0.10 -7.55
CA GLU A 55 -18.09 -1.52 -7.56
C GLU A 55 -17.23 -2.29 -8.58
N ARG A 56 -17.01 -1.70 -9.78
CA ARG A 56 -16.16 -2.32 -10.81
C ARG A 56 -14.70 -2.38 -10.39
N GLN A 57 -14.17 -1.30 -9.83
CA GLN A 57 -12.78 -1.22 -9.35
C GLN A 57 -12.52 -2.22 -8.24
N ARG A 58 -13.37 -2.24 -7.20
CA ARG A 58 -13.30 -3.18 -6.07
C ARG A 58 -13.39 -4.64 -6.54
N ALA A 59 -14.27 -4.94 -7.50
CA ALA A 59 -14.38 -6.29 -8.09
C ALA A 59 -13.15 -6.69 -8.92
N ALA A 60 -12.53 -5.74 -9.62
CA ALA A 60 -11.30 -5.99 -10.39
C ALA A 60 -10.10 -6.27 -9.46
N GLU A 61 -9.98 -5.53 -8.35
CA GLU A 61 -8.96 -5.78 -7.33
C GLU A 61 -9.10 -7.15 -6.68
N GLU A 62 -10.34 -7.57 -6.35
CA GLU A 62 -10.60 -8.89 -5.78
C GLU A 62 -10.19 -10.02 -6.73
N LEU A 63 -10.49 -9.85 -8.02
CA LEU A 63 -10.08 -10.82 -9.04
C LEU A 63 -8.56 -10.87 -9.20
N PHE A 64 -7.90 -9.71 -9.24
CA PHE A 64 -6.45 -9.62 -9.29
C PHE A 64 -5.81 -10.32 -8.09
N ALA A 65 -6.32 -10.07 -6.89
CA ALA A 65 -5.84 -10.68 -5.66
C ALA A 65 -5.87 -12.23 -5.72
N ARG A 66 -6.96 -12.81 -6.19
CA ARG A 66 -7.10 -14.27 -6.34
C ARG A 66 -6.07 -14.89 -7.28
N LEU A 67 -5.55 -14.11 -8.23
CA LEU A 67 -4.61 -14.61 -9.25
C LEU A 67 -3.14 -14.46 -8.83
N VAL A 68 -2.83 -13.54 -7.91
CA VAL A 68 -1.44 -13.14 -7.61
C VAL A 68 -1.02 -13.45 -6.16
N THR A 69 -1.96 -13.79 -5.27
CA THR A 69 -1.65 -14.05 -3.85
C THR A 69 -0.76 -15.29 -3.70
N PRO A 70 0.37 -15.20 -2.97
CA PRO A 70 1.17 -16.37 -2.64
C PRO A 70 0.35 -17.39 -1.84
N GLY A 71 0.28 -18.63 -2.34
CA GLY A 71 -0.56 -19.65 -1.72
C GLY A 71 0.18 -20.72 -0.92
N ILE A 72 1.52 -20.73 -0.96
CA ILE A 72 2.31 -21.81 -0.35
C ILE A 72 3.05 -21.29 0.89
N GLY A 73 2.92 -21.99 2.02
CA GLY A 73 3.62 -21.68 3.26
C GLY A 73 3.04 -20.51 4.07
N ILE A 74 1.86 -20.01 3.68
CA ILE A 74 1.15 -18.91 4.34
C ILE A 74 -0.16 -19.40 4.93
N ARG A 75 -0.38 -19.10 6.19
CA ARG A 75 -1.63 -19.27 6.91
C ARG A 75 -2.33 -17.92 7.05
N SER A 76 -3.66 -17.94 6.94
CA SER A 76 -4.53 -16.78 7.04
C SER A 76 -5.67 -17.08 8.00
N ASP A 77 -5.76 -16.30 9.08
CA ASP A 77 -6.76 -16.44 10.13
C ASP A 77 -7.60 -15.16 10.21
N SER A 78 -8.85 -15.24 9.76
CA SER A 78 -9.78 -14.10 9.78
C SER A 78 -10.29 -13.82 11.20
N LEU A 79 -10.47 -12.54 11.52
CA LEU A 79 -11.03 -12.07 12.78
C LEU A 79 -11.81 -10.76 12.56
N THR A 80 -12.44 -10.27 13.63
CA THR A 80 -13.10 -8.96 13.63
C THR A 80 -12.64 -8.21 14.88
N VAL A 81 -12.20 -6.96 14.72
CA VAL A 81 -11.79 -6.07 15.81
C VAL A 81 -12.81 -4.94 15.90
N GLY A 82 -13.66 -4.96 16.93
CA GLY A 82 -14.86 -4.10 16.95
C GLY A 82 -15.79 -4.47 15.80
N SER A 83 -15.94 -3.56 14.82
CA SER A 83 -16.68 -3.81 13.57
C SER A 83 -15.78 -4.02 12.35
N LEU A 84 -14.46 -3.95 12.52
CA LEU A 84 -13.51 -3.99 11.42
C LEU A 84 -13.12 -5.43 11.08
N PRO A 85 -13.37 -5.91 9.85
CA PRO A 85 -12.80 -7.16 9.38
C PRO A 85 -11.27 -7.07 9.36
N ALA A 86 -10.62 -8.10 9.83
CA ALA A 86 -9.16 -8.17 9.88
C ALA A 86 -8.68 -9.60 9.64
N GLU A 87 -7.40 -9.75 9.40
CA GLU A 87 -6.77 -11.02 9.12
C GLU A 87 -5.35 -11.06 9.65
N TRP A 88 -5.03 -12.11 10.39
CA TRP A 88 -3.66 -12.47 10.69
C TRP A 88 -3.10 -13.32 9.55
N ILE A 89 -1.96 -12.90 9.03
CA ILE A 89 -1.22 -13.60 7.99
C ILE A 89 0.11 -13.99 8.58
N SER A 90 0.40 -15.30 8.62
CA SER A 90 1.59 -15.86 9.24
C SER A 90 2.22 -16.94 8.37
N LEU A 91 3.48 -17.26 8.64
CA LEU A 91 4.10 -18.44 8.06
C LEU A 91 3.53 -19.70 8.73
N GLU A 92 3.31 -20.76 7.96
CA GLU A 92 2.87 -22.05 8.50
C GLU A 92 3.88 -22.60 9.51
N HIS A 93 5.17 -22.32 9.32
CA HIS A 93 6.25 -22.77 10.19
C HIS A 93 7.32 -21.68 10.38
N GLY A 94 7.89 -21.60 11.59
CA GLY A 94 9.10 -20.81 11.84
C GLY A 94 8.91 -19.31 11.91
N HIS A 95 7.74 -18.80 12.31
CA HIS A 95 7.49 -17.37 12.45
C HIS A 95 7.82 -16.84 13.86
N ASP A 96 8.21 -15.57 13.96
CA ASP A 96 8.42 -14.88 15.23
C ASP A 96 7.11 -14.26 15.72
N ARG A 97 6.62 -14.75 16.88
CA ARG A 97 5.38 -14.28 17.51
C ARG A 97 5.59 -13.12 18.48
N ARG A 98 6.83 -12.66 18.69
CA ARG A 98 7.12 -11.53 19.57
C ARG A 98 6.95 -10.20 18.86
N HIS A 99 7.06 -10.21 17.53
CA HIS A 99 6.94 -9.03 16.70
C HIS A 99 5.77 -9.19 15.74
N ALA A 100 5.18 -8.06 15.35
CA ALA A 100 4.11 -8.01 14.38
C ALA A 100 4.32 -6.89 13.35
N VAL A 101 3.70 -7.05 12.19
CA VAL A 101 3.52 -5.96 11.23
C VAL A 101 2.05 -5.57 11.23
N LEU A 102 1.73 -4.29 11.46
CA LEU A 102 0.42 -3.72 11.15
C LEU A 102 0.46 -3.20 9.72
N TYR A 103 -0.34 -3.78 8.84
CA TYR A 103 -0.33 -3.46 7.43
C TYR A 103 -1.58 -2.68 7.01
N CYS A 104 -1.38 -1.47 6.47
CA CYS A 104 -2.39 -0.61 5.89
C CYS A 104 -2.36 -0.74 4.37
N HIS A 105 -3.44 -1.25 3.77
CA HIS A 105 -3.49 -1.48 2.33
C HIS A 105 -3.67 -0.19 1.52
N GLY A 106 -3.27 -0.22 0.23
CA GLY A 106 -3.51 0.83 -0.74
C GLY A 106 -4.95 0.87 -1.27
N GLY A 107 -5.15 1.54 -2.40
CA GLY A 107 -6.46 1.66 -3.06
C GLY A 107 -7.08 3.06 -3.00
N GLY A 108 -6.28 4.11 -2.82
CA GLY A 108 -6.74 5.51 -2.89
C GLY A 108 -7.75 5.89 -1.83
N TYR A 109 -7.85 5.16 -0.72
CA TYR A 109 -8.91 5.27 0.31
C TYR A 109 -10.32 4.93 -0.18
N THR A 110 -10.49 4.53 -1.43
CA THR A 110 -11.80 4.22 -2.05
C THR A 110 -11.96 2.74 -2.37
N CYS A 111 -10.85 2.03 -2.45
CA CYS A 111 -10.76 0.61 -2.77
C CYS A 111 -9.83 -0.10 -1.77
N GLY A 112 -9.70 -1.41 -1.93
CA GLY A 112 -8.92 -2.28 -1.06
C GLY A 112 -9.80 -3.14 -0.16
N GLN A 113 -9.47 -4.41 -0.09
CA GLN A 113 -10.13 -5.43 0.73
C GLN A 113 -9.06 -6.39 1.26
N LEU A 114 -9.40 -7.25 2.23
CA LEU A 114 -8.43 -8.24 2.77
C LEU A 114 -7.81 -9.12 1.68
N GLY A 115 -8.59 -9.50 0.66
CA GLY A 115 -8.08 -10.26 -0.47
C GLY A 115 -6.92 -9.56 -1.19
N TYR A 116 -7.07 -8.27 -1.49
CA TYR A 116 -6.03 -7.44 -2.09
C TYR A 116 -4.86 -7.21 -1.13
N ALA A 117 -5.15 -6.85 0.11
CA ALA A 117 -4.15 -6.63 1.15
C ALA A 117 -3.25 -7.85 1.37
N ARG A 118 -3.82 -9.07 1.27
CA ARG A 118 -3.11 -10.33 1.47
C ARG A 118 -1.91 -10.51 0.54
N ILE A 119 -1.90 -9.90 -0.65
CA ILE A 119 -0.78 -9.99 -1.59
C ILE A 119 0.51 -9.48 -0.94
N LEU A 120 0.52 -8.24 -0.47
CA LEU A 120 1.71 -7.64 0.17
C LEU A 120 1.91 -8.13 1.60
N ALA A 121 0.84 -8.34 2.34
CA ALA A 121 0.92 -8.87 3.70
C ALA A 121 1.59 -10.25 3.74
N SER A 122 1.29 -11.15 2.79
CA SER A 122 1.97 -12.43 2.66
C SER A 122 3.46 -12.28 2.34
N LYS A 123 3.79 -11.36 1.44
CA LYS A 123 5.19 -11.07 1.10
C LYS A 123 5.95 -10.43 2.25
N LEU A 124 5.30 -9.59 3.05
CA LEU A 124 5.86 -9.03 4.29
C LEU A 124 6.11 -10.14 5.32
N ALA A 125 5.15 -11.06 5.54
CA ALA A 125 5.34 -12.20 6.43
C ALA A 125 6.53 -13.06 6.00
N LEU A 126 6.66 -13.36 4.70
CA LEU A 126 7.80 -14.09 4.15
C LEU A 126 9.14 -13.35 4.31
N ALA A 127 9.15 -12.04 4.10
CA ALA A 127 10.36 -11.24 4.14
C ALA A 127 10.87 -10.96 5.56
N THR A 128 9.96 -10.79 6.53
CA THR A 128 10.28 -10.43 7.91
C THR A 128 10.34 -11.63 8.85
N GLY A 129 9.57 -12.67 8.58
CA GLY A 129 9.31 -13.78 9.50
C GLY A 129 8.30 -13.43 10.60
N PHE A 130 7.64 -12.29 10.53
CA PHE A 130 6.66 -11.81 11.53
C PHE A 130 5.24 -12.07 11.09
N ASP A 131 4.34 -12.16 12.07
CA ASP A 131 2.91 -12.16 11.80
C ASP A 131 2.48 -10.78 11.33
N VAL A 132 1.62 -10.73 10.30
CA VAL A 132 1.10 -9.50 9.71
C VAL A 132 -0.38 -9.40 10.01
N LEU A 133 -0.78 -8.33 10.71
CA LEU A 133 -2.18 -7.97 10.89
C LEU A 133 -2.59 -7.01 9.79
N SER A 134 -3.50 -7.46 8.92
CA SER A 134 -4.15 -6.68 7.88
C SER A 134 -5.60 -6.43 8.25
N PHE A 135 -6.20 -5.31 7.81
CA PHE A 135 -7.57 -4.95 8.16
C PHE A 135 -8.25 -4.14 7.05
N GLU A 136 -9.58 -4.23 7.00
CA GLU A 136 -10.40 -3.40 6.12
C GLU A 136 -10.82 -2.14 6.88
N TYR A 137 -10.13 -1.04 6.64
CA TYR A 137 -10.56 0.26 7.15
C TYR A 137 -11.74 0.78 6.31
N ARG A 138 -12.57 1.61 6.92
CA ARG A 138 -13.72 2.24 6.27
C ARG A 138 -13.29 3.10 5.09
N LEU A 139 -13.90 2.88 3.93
CA LEU A 139 -13.53 3.47 2.65
C LEU A 139 -14.41 4.67 2.30
N ALA A 140 -13.83 5.63 1.60
CA ALA A 140 -14.53 6.72 0.97
C ALA A 140 -15.17 6.24 -0.38
N PRO A 141 -16.20 6.91 -0.88
CA PRO A 141 -16.87 8.08 -0.31
C PRO A 141 -17.86 7.76 0.81
N GLU A 142 -18.13 6.47 1.07
CA GLU A 142 -19.10 6.04 2.11
C GLU A 142 -18.66 6.51 3.50
N HIS A 143 -17.34 6.51 3.75
CA HIS A 143 -16.72 6.94 5.00
C HIS A 143 -15.46 7.78 4.69
N PRO A 144 -15.62 9.08 4.45
CA PRO A 144 -14.48 9.96 4.18
C PRO A 144 -13.61 10.17 5.42
N PHE A 145 -12.55 10.94 5.28
CA PHE A 145 -11.73 11.38 6.42
C PHE A 145 -12.59 11.91 7.57
N PRO A 146 -12.34 11.51 8.83
CA PRO A 146 -11.16 10.79 9.34
C PRO A 146 -11.35 9.26 9.55
N ALA A 147 -12.33 8.62 8.92
CA ALA A 147 -12.71 7.25 9.25
C ALA A 147 -11.53 6.26 9.19
N ALA A 148 -10.71 6.30 8.13
CA ALA A 148 -9.58 5.37 7.98
C ALA A 148 -8.51 5.52 9.07
N ILE A 149 -8.18 6.74 9.50
CA ILE A 149 -7.20 6.95 10.56
C ILE A 149 -7.75 6.53 11.94
N GLU A 150 -9.05 6.72 12.20
CA GLU A 150 -9.67 6.21 13.40
C GLU A 150 -9.61 4.69 13.49
N ASP A 151 -9.84 4.01 12.35
CA ASP A 151 -9.76 2.56 12.25
C ASP A 151 -8.30 2.06 12.43
N ALA A 152 -7.34 2.74 11.85
CA ALA A 152 -5.91 2.41 12.03
C ALA A 152 -5.47 2.56 13.50
N VAL A 153 -5.94 3.59 14.20
CA VAL A 153 -5.70 3.75 15.65
C VAL A 153 -6.35 2.62 16.43
N ALA A 154 -7.58 2.22 16.09
CA ALA A 154 -8.25 1.10 16.75
C ALA A 154 -7.50 -0.23 16.57
N MET A 155 -6.93 -0.47 15.38
CA MET A 155 -6.10 -1.65 15.12
C MET A 155 -4.77 -1.61 15.87
N TRP A 156 -4.15 -0.44 16.00
CA TRP A 156 -2.99 -0.24 16.86
C TRP A 156 -3.32 -0.56 18.33
N ASP A 157 -4.46 -0.06 18.82
CA ASP A 157 -4.91 -0.31 20.18
C ASP A 157 -5.20 -1.80 20.42
N TYR A 158 -5.74 -2.49 19.43
CA TYR A 158 -5.92 -3.93 19.47
C TYR A 158 -4.59 -4.67 19.64
N LEU A 159 -3.53 -4.31 18.90
CA LEU A 159 -2.21 -4.91 19.07
C LEU A 159 -1.66 -4.67 20.49
N MET A 160 -1.80 -3.46 21.02
CA MET A 160 -1.38 -3.17 22.41
C MET A 160 -2.20 -4.00 23.42
N TYR A 161 -3.50 -4.16 23.22
CA TYR A 161 -4.36 -5.03 24.02
C TYR A 161 -3.95 -6.50 23.96
N MET A 162 -3.51 -6.97 22.78
CA MET A 162 -2.98 -8.33 22.60
C MET A 162 -1.62 -8.58 23.29
N GLY A 163 -1.02 -7.53 23.86
CA GLY A 163 0.21 -7.61 24.61
C GLY A 163 1.49 -7.28 23.85
N TYR A 164 1.39 -6.82 22.59
CA TYR A 164 2.55 -6.29 21.88
C TYR A 164 2.99 -4.97 22.51
N GLY A 165 4.28 -4.77 22.70
CA GLY A 165 4.84 -3.45 22.96
C GLY A 165 4.88 -2.61 21.68
N ALA A 166 4.84 -1.29 21.79
CA ALA A 166 4.94 -0.43 20.61
C ALA A 166 6.23 -0.69 19.81
N ARG A 167 7.30 -1.08 20.49
CA ARG A 167 8.60 -1.41 19.89
C ARG A 167 8.67 -2.82 19.29
N ASP A 168 7.63 -3.62 19.44
CA ASP A 168 7.51 -4.94 18.84
C ASP A 168 6.71 -4.89 17.53
N VAL A 169 6.20 -3.69 17.15
CA VAL A 169 5.36 -3.50 15.96
C VAL A 169 6.07 -2.65 14.90
N ILE A 170 6.10 -3.18 13.68
CA ILE A 170 6.39 -2.43 12.45
C ILE A 170 5.05 -1.99 11.85
N VAL A 171 4.94 -0.76 11.39
CA VAL A 171 3.78 -0.34 10.59
C VAL A 171 4.21 -0.25 9.13
N ALA A 172 3.46 -0.92 8.27
CA ALA A 172 3.73 -0.94 6.84
C ALA A 172 2.50 -0.52 6.03
N GLY A 173 2.71 0.02 4.84
CA GLY A 173 1.60 0.35 3.94
C GLY A 173 2.07 0.72 2.55
N ASP A 174 1.15 0.60 1.59
CA ASP A 174 1.38 0.95 0.19
C ASP A 174 0.44 2.06 -0.28
N SER A 175 0.91 2.96 -1.13
CA SER A 175 0.08 4.01 -1.74
C SER A 175 -0.66 4.86 -0.68
N ALA A 176 -2.00 4.91 -0.72
CA ALA A 176 -2.84 5.51 0.32
C ALA A 176 -2.65 4.86 1.70
N GLY A 177 -2.40 3.54 1.75
CA GLY A 177 -2.05 2.85 3.00
C GLY A 177 -0.68 3.25 3.54
N GLY A 178 0.25 3.64 2.67
CA GLY A 178 1.53 4.27 3.06
C GLY A 178 1.32 5.66 3.68
N ASN A 179 0.37 6.43 3.17
CA ASN A 179 -0.12 7.66 3.81
C ASN A 179 -0.71 7.35 5.18
N LEU A 180 -1.64 6.39 5.26
CA LEU A 180 -2.29 5.99 6.51
C LEU A 180 -1.30 5.48 7.57
N ALA A 181 -0.28 4.73 7.18
CA ALA A 181 0.78 4.25 8.08
C ALA A 181 1.59 5.42 8.68
N LEU A 182 1.90 6.43 7.86
CA LEU A 182 2.60 7.64 8.30
C LEU A 182 1.69 8.51 9.18
N GLU A 183 0.42 8.66 8.80
CA GLU A 183 -0.59 9.37 9.59
C GLU A 183 -0.80 8.71 10.97
N LEU A 184 -0.80 7.37 11.04
CA LEU A 184 -0.87 6.66 12.32
C LEU A 184 0.30 7.02 13.21
N ALA A 185 1.54 7.03 12.70
CA ALA A 185 2.70 7.42 13.47
C ALA A 185 2.62 8.89 13.95
N LEU A 186 2.14 9.81 13.10
CA LEU A 186 1.91 11.21 13.46
C LEU A 186 0.81 11.33 14.52
N LYS A 187 -0.27 10.56 14.41
CA LYS A 187 -1.37 10.56 15.39
C LYS A 187 -0.92 10.04 16.77
N LEU A 188 -0.12 8.98 16.79
CA LEU A 188 0.48 8.48 18.02
C LEU A 188 1.41 9.53 18.66
N LYS A 189 2.22 10.24 17.84
CA LYS A 189 3.06 11.35 18.31
C LYS A 189 2.22 12.49 18.89
N GLU A 190 1.16 12.91 18.20
CA GLU A 190 0.23 13.95 18.68
C GLU A 190 -0.37 13.58 20.05
N GLN A 191 -0.69 12.31 20.25
CA GLN A 191 -1.23 11.78 21.50
C GLN A 191 -0.18 11.53 22.60
N GLY A 192 1.10 11.79 22.34
CA GLY A 192 2.19 11.49 23.28
C GLY A 192 2.41 10.00 23.52
N ARG A 193 1.96 9.14 22.60
CA ARG A 193 2.07 7.68 22.69
C ARG A 193 3.40 7.18 22.13
N ALA A 194 3.79 5.99 22.56
CA ALA A 194 5.00 5.34 22.06
C ALA A 194 4.88 5.02 20.55
N GLN A 195 5.97 5.29 19.83
CA GLN A 195 6.07 5.07 18.39
C GLN A 195 6.32 3.59 18.06
N PRO A 196 5.86 3.11 16.88
CA PRO A 196 6.25 1.79 16.37
C PRO A 196 7.77 1.67 16.25
N ARG A 197 8.26 0.46 16.07
CA ARG A 197 9.67 0.18 15.87
C ARG A 197 10.21 0.82 14.59
N GLY A 198 9.43 0.80 13.52
CA GLY A 198 9.76 1.36 12.23
C GLY A 198 8.58 1.45 11.28
N LEU A 199 8.77 2.15 10.16
CA LEU A 199 7.83 2.23 9.05
C LEU A 199 8.43 1.58 7.80
N VAL A 200 7.60 0.85 7.04
CA VAL A 200 7.95 0.31 5.71
C VAL A 200 6.88 0.77 4.73
N LEU A 201 7.25 1.66 3.83
CA LEU A 201 6.33 2.35 2.94
C LEU A 201 6.64 2.03 1.47
N PHE A 202 5.63 1.53 0.74
CA PHE A 202 5.72 1.19 -0.67
C PHE A 202 4.98 2.24 -1.49
N SER A 203 5.69 3.02 -2.30
CA SER A 203 5.11 4.06 -3.15
C SER A 203 4.10 4.95 -2.40
N PRO A 204 4.42 5.52 -1.21
CA PRO A 204 3.44 6.19 -0.37
C PRO A 204 2.91 7.49 -1.02
N TRP A 205 1.60 7.71 -0.96
CA TRP A 205 0.96 8.93 -1.42
C TRP A 205 0.95 9.98 -0.30
N THR A 206 1.96 10.84 -0.23
CA THR A 206 2.19 11.73 0.91
C THR A 206 1.91 13.20 0.65
N ASP A 207 1.60 13.57 -0.60
CA ASP A 207 1.30 14.93 -1.03
C ASP A 207 0.00 14.97 -1.87
N MET A 208 -1.13 15.19 -1.23
CA MET A 208 -2.43 15.29 -1.91
C MET A 208 -2.56 16.57 -2.76
N THR A 209 -1.65 17.54 -2.63
CA THR A 209 -1.61 18.71 -3.52
C THR A 209 -1.05 18.38 -4.90
N ALA A 210 -0.44 17.21 -5.07
CA ALA A 210 0.24 16.77 -6.29
C ALA A 210 1.31 17.78 -6.78
N SER A 211 2.01 18.44 -5.85
CA SER A 211 2.98 19.50 -6.16
C SER A 211 4.32 18.98 -6.66
N GLY A 212 4.59 17.67 -6.51
CA GLY A 212 5.84 17.05 -6.89
C GLY A 212 6.08 17.01 -8.40
N LYS A 213 7.37 17.00 -8.80
CA LYS A 213 7.73 17.04 -10.24
C LYS A 213 7.29 15.79 -11.00
N SER A 214 7.26 14.62 -10.36
CA SER A 214 6.95 13.34 -11.02
C SER A 214 5.50 13.27 -11.50
N TYR A 215 4.57 13.98 -10.89
CA TYR A 215 3.20 14.11 -11.38
C TYR A 215 3.11 14.63 -12.83
N ARG A 216 4.11 15.37 -13.27
CA ARG A 216 4.24 15.84 -14.66
C ARG A 216 5.18 14.98 -15.49
N THR A 217 6.37 14.64 -14.95
CA THR A 217 7.42 13.96 -15.72
C THR A 217 7.16 12.47 -15.91
N CYS A 218 6.39 11.83 -15.02
CA CYS A 218 6.04 10.42 -15.10
C CYS A 218 4.59 10.17 -15.60
N LYS A 219 3.83 11.23 -15.93
CA LYS A 219 2.42 11.12 -16.34
C LYS A 219 2.16 10.09 -17.47
N THR A 220 3.08 9.97 -18.43
CA THR A 220 2.96 9.03 -19.56
C THR A 220 3.68 7.70 -19.30
N LEU A 221 4.55 7.66 -18.31
CA LEU A 221 5.34 6.47 -17.95
C LEU A 221 4.59 5.57 -16.98
N ASP A 222 3.80 6.17 -16.07
CA ASP A 222 3.04 5.42 -15.07
C ASP A 222 1.96 4.57 -15.76
N PRO A 223 2.00 3.23 -15.59
CA PRO A 223 1.01 2.35 -16.19
C PRO A 223 -0.27 2.21 -15.36
N MET A 224 -0.28 2.72 -14.11
CA MET A 224 -1.35 2.49 -13.14
C MET A 224 -2.08 3.76 -12.75
N LEU A 225 -1.35 4.82 -12.43
CA LEU A 225 -1.93 6.04 -11.87
C LEU A 225 -2.06 7.14 -12.93
N THR A 226 -3.20 7.83 -12.90
CA THR A 226 -3.45 9.03 -13.70
C THR A 226 -3.77 10.22 -12.80
N MET A 227 -3.62 11.42 -13.32
CA MET A 227 -3.96 12.64 -12.57
C MET A 227 -5.47 12.73 -12.31
N GLU A 228 -6.26 12.21 -13.24
CA GLU A 228 -7.71 12.12 -13.14
C GLU A 228 -8.13 11.18 -11.99
N TYR A 229 -7.48 10.01 -11.88
CA TYR A 229 -7.68 9.10 -10.75
C TYR A 229 -7.31 9.76 -9.42
N ILE A 230 -6.11 10.34 -9.32
CA ILE A 230 -5.65 11.03 -8.10
C ILE A 230 -6.63 12.12 -7.67
N ALA A 231 -7.16 12.93 -8.61
CA ALA A 231 -8.14 13.95 -8.29
C ALA A 231 -9.45 13.35 -7.75
N ALA A 232 -9.99 12.33 -8.42
CA ALA A 232 -11.24 11.69 -8.03
C ALA A 232 -11.18 11.06 -6.62
N VAL A 233 -10.13 10.26 -6.32
CA VAL A 233 -10.01 9.58 -5.02
C VAL A 233 -9.70 10.57 -3.90
N ARG A 234 -8.91 11.62 -4.18
CA ARG A 234 -8.64 12.69 -3.23
C ARG A 234 -9.93 13.39 -2.80
N GLU A 235 -10.73 13.82 -3.76
CA GLU A 235 -12.01 14.51 -3.48
C GLU A 235 -13.00 13.60 -2.75
N ALA A 236 -13.05 12.31 -3.10
CA ALA A 236 -13.88 11.34 -2.41
C ALA A 236 -13.46 11.18 -0.94
N TYR A 237 -12.16 11.19 -0.65
CA TYR A 237 -11.62 10.99 0.71
C TYR A 237 -11.70 12.25 1.57
N THR A 238 -11.38 13.43 1.02
CA THR A 238 -11.22 14.67 1.80
C THR A 238 -12.38 15.63 1.67
N GLY A 239 -13.19 15.49 0.63
CA GLY A 239 -14.14 16.48 0.16
C GLY A 239 -13.51 17.49 -0.83
N PRO A 240 -14.34 18.11 -1.68
CA PRO A 240 -13.87 18.97 -2.78
C PRO A 240 -13.23 20.29 -2.33
N ASP A 241 -13.66 20.81 -1.17
CA ASP A 241 -13.21 22.12 -0.63
C ASP A 241 -12.10 21.98 0.41
N ALA A 242 -11.48 20.80 0.53
CA ALA A 242 -10.44 20.54 1.52
C ALA A 242 -9.14 21.28 1.16
N ASP A 243 -8.46 21.81 2.18
CA ASP A 243 -7.07 22.25 2.05
C ASP A 243 -6.14 21.04 2.10
N TRP A 244 -5.78 20.55 0.93
CA TRP A 244 -4.95 19.35 0.77
C TRP A 244 -3.51 19.51 1.24
N SER A 245 -3.06 20.74 1.56
CA SER A 245 -1.74 20.99 2.16
C SER A 245 -1.71 20.70 3.67
N ARG A 246 -2.86 20.48 4.29
CA ARG A 246 -2.92 20.16 5.72
C ARG A 246 -2.22 18.82 6.01
N PRO A 247 -1.41 18.76 7.09
CA PRO A 247 -0.68 17.56 7.48
C PRO A 247 -1.54 16.31 7.65
N CYS A 248 -2.81 16.44 8.02
CA CYS A 248 -3.75 15.32 8.17
C CYS A 248 -4.23 14.69 6.85
N TYR A 249 -3.90 15.29 5.71
CA TYR A 249 -4.11 14.73 4.37
C TYR A 249 -2.77 14.46 3.68
N SER A 250 -1.82 15.37 3.90
CA SER A 250 -0.49 15.35 3.27
C SER A 250 0.60 15.33 4.33
N PRO A 251 0.90 14.15 4.90
CA PRO A 251 1.88 14.01 5.97
C PRO A 251 3.29 14.47 5.57
N LEU A 252 3.56 14.64 4.29
CA LEU A 252 4.78 15.28 3.80
C LEU A 252 5.01 16.66 4.42
N PHE A 253 3.96 17.41 4.75
CA PHE A 253 4.03 18.76 5.32
C PHE A 253 3.96 18.79 6.86
N ALA A 254 3.95 17.62 7.51
CA ALA A 254 3.95 17.52 8.96
C ALA A 254 5.31 17.78 9.59
N ASP A 255 5.35 17.97 10.90
CA ASP A 255 6.56 17.87 11.69
C ASP A 255 6.97 16.40 11.89
N LEU A 256 7.97 15.97 11.13
CA LEU A 256 8.42 14.57 11.11
C LEU A 256 9.43 14.21 12.21
N ARG A 257 9.83 15.17 13.06
CA ARG A 257 10.77 14.92 14.17
C ARG A 257 10.22 13.86 15.13
N GLY A 258 11.09 12.91 15.52
CA GLY A 258 10.73 11.86 16.48
C GLY A 258 9.92 10.71 15.88
N LEU A 259 9.68 10.70 14.58
CA LEU A 259 9.13 9.52 13.91
C LEU A 259 10.14 8.36 13.91
N PRO A 260 9.67 7.11 13.79
CA PRO A 260 10.53 5.94 13.82
C PRO A 260 11.40 5.80 12.57
N PRO A 261 12.45 4.94 12.60
CA PRO A 261 13.18 4.56 11.39
C PRO A 261 12.26 4.17 10.27
N THR A 262 12.51 4.70 9.06
CA THR A 262 11.59 4.56 7.92
C THR A 262 12.33 4.07 6.67
N LEU A 263 11.80 3.00 6.04
CA LEU A 263 12.16 2.58 4.69
C LEU A 263 11.07 3.03 3.72
N VAL A 264 11.46 3.65 2.63
CA VAL A 264 10.58 4.01 1.50
C VAL A 264 11.10 3.36 0.24
N GLN A 265 10.26 2.61 -0.46
CA GLN A 265 10.56 2.01 -1.76
C GLN A 265 9.65 2.58 -2.84
N VAL A 266 10.19 2.88 -4.00
CA VAL A 266 9.47 3.55 -5.11
C VAL A 266 10.02 3.15 -6.47
N GLY A 267 9.17 3.06 -7.49
CA GLY A 267 9.57 2.84 -8.87
C GLY A 267 9.98 4.14 -9.58
N THR A 268 10.74 4.03 -10.68
CA THR A 268 11.06 5.23 -11.49
C THR A 268 9.92 5.66 -12.40
N ASN A 269 9.01 4.76 -12.73
CA ASN A 269 7.92 4.99 -13.69
C ASN A 269 6.57 5.21 -12.97
N GLU A 270 6.57 6.03 -11.92
CA GLU A 270 5.34 6.37 -11.18
C GLU A 270 5.25 7.85 -10.84
N ILE A 271 4.01 8.37 -10.83
CA ILE A 271 3.75 9.79 -10.53
C ILE A 271 4.01 10.14 -9.07
N LEU A 272 3.98 9.17 -8.13
CA LEU A 272 4.26 9.37 -6.70
C LEU A 272 5.77 9.31 -6.36
N LYS A 273 6.66 9.21 -7.35
CA LYS A 273 8.10 9.14 -7.10
C LYS A 273 8.60 10.33 -6.29
N SER A 274 8.20 11.54 -6.63
CA SER A 274 8.64 12.74 -5.91
C SER A 274 8.07 12.85 -4.50
N ASP A 275 6.94 12.22 -4.19
CA ASP A 275 6.42 12.12 -2.83
C ASP A 275 7.39 11.35 -1.95
N SER A 276 7.83 10.18 -2.44
CA SER A 276 8.81 9.32 -1.76
C SER A 276 10.17 10.00 -1.59
N GLU A 277 10.67 10.65 -2.64
CA GLU A 277 11.95 11.38 -2.61
C GLU A 277 11.92 12.51 -1.55
N ARG A 278 10.86 13.33 -1.58
CA ARG A 278 10.68 14.45 -0.66
C ARG A 278 10.43 14.00 0.78
N LEU A 279 9.64 12.92 0.96
CA LEU A 279 9.40 12.36 2.29
C LEU A 279 10.71 11.96 2.95
N VAL A 280 11.57 11.20 2.27
CA VAL A 280 12.85 10.75 2.85
C VAL A 280 13.76 11.93 3.12
N GLU A 281 13.84 12.92 2.23
CA GLU A 281 14.60 14.14 2.46
C GLU A 281 14.11 14.90 3.71
N HIS A 282 12.78 15.02 3.90
CA HIS A 282 12.21 15.69 5.07
C HIS A 282 12.44 14.91 6.36
N LEU A 283 12.30 13.57 6.34
CA LEU A 283 12.61 12.71 7.48
C LEU A 283 14.07 12.85 7.91
N GLN A 284 15.01 12.80 6.96
CA GLN A 284 16.44 12.98 7.24
C GLN A 284 16.76 14.36 7.80
N LYS A 285 16.17 15.43 7.25
CA LYS A 285 16.28 16.79 7.80
C LYS A 285 15.70 16.92 9.21
N ALA A 286 14.68 16.11 9.52
CA ALA A 286 14.10 16.03 10.86
C ALA A 286 14.91 15.16 11.84
N GLY A 287 16.07 14.62 11.42
CA GLY A 287 16.92 13.77 12.24
C GLY A 287 16.43 12.34 12.38
N VAL A 288 15.50 11.90 11.52
CA VAL A 288 14.99 10.53 11.48
C VAL A 288 15.85 9.67 10.55
N TYR A 289 16.20 8.47 10.99
CA TYR A 289 16.84 7.50 10.10
C TYR A 289 15.85 7.06 9.01
N ALA A 290 16.10 7.49 7.77
CA ALA A 290 15.26 7.17 6.64
C ALA A 290 16.09 6.71 5.43
N GLN A 291 15.64 5.63 4.79
CA GLN A 291 16.26 5.02 3.63
C GLN A 291 15.29 5.09 2.44
N LEU A 292 15.76 5.59 1.29
CA LEU A 292 15.04 5.56 0.02
C LEU A 292 15.64 4.47 -0.88
N GLU A 293 14.79 3.64 -1.44
CA GLU A 293 15.16 2.69 -2.48
C GLU A 293 14.35 2.97 -3.75
N VAL A 294 15.05 3.32 -4.82
CA VAL A 294 14.43 3.65 -6.12
C VAL A 294 14.70 2.52 -7.09
N TYR A 295 13.66 1.90 -7.61
CA TYR A 295 13.75 0.74 -8.50
C TYR A 295 13.56 1.16 -9.95
N PRO A 296 14.60 0.99 -10.80
CA PRO A 296 14.53 1.37 -12.20
C PRO A 296 13.42 0.65 -12.96
N GLU A 297 12.71 1.38 -13.83
CA GLU A 297 11.64 0.89 -14.71
C GLU A 297 10.43 0.27 -14.01
N CYS A 298 10.45 0.19 -12.67
CA CYS A 298 9.30 -0.25 -11.88
C CYS A 298 8.27 0.86 -11.78
N TRP A 299 7.03 0.47 -11.53
CA TRP A 299 5.83 1.30 -11.45
C TRP A 299 5.25 1.28 -10.03
N HIS A 300 4.11 1.92 -9.86
CA HIS A 300 3.43 2.06 -8.59
C HIS A 300 3.13 0.71 -7.93
N VAL A 301 3.60 0.53 -6.70
CA VAL A 301 3.44 -0.69 -5.89
C VAL A 301 3.84 -1.97 -6.64
N PHE A 302 4.93 -1.94 -7.41
CA PHE A 302 5.42 -3.08 -8.20
C PHE A 302 5.72 -4.31 -7.32
N GLN A 303 5.91 -4.15 -6.04
CA GLN A 303 6.15 -5.22 -5.06
C GLN A 303 5.02 -6.26 -5.03
N GLN A 304 3.81 -5.90 -5.44
CA GLN A 304 2.69 -6.84 -5.57
C GLN A 304 2.91 -7.86 -6.67
N MET A 305 3.69 -7.52 -7.69
CA MET A 305 3.84 -8.33 -8.89
C MET A 305 4.77 -9.54 -8.68
N PRO A 306 4.56 -10.63 -9.43
CA PRO A 306 5.46 -11.79 -9.41
C PRO A 306 6.68 -11.56 -10.31
N ILE A 307 7.48 -10.53 -10.01
CA ILE A 307 8.69 -10.16 -10.74
C ILE A 307 9.92 -10.22 -9.84
N ARG A 308 11.09 -10.47 -10.41
CA ARG A 308 12.36 -10.57 -9.67
C ARG A 308 12.66 -9.31 -8.87
N ARG A 309 12.42 -8.12 -9.45
CA ARG A 309 12.66 -6.84 -8.74
C ARG A 309 11.78 -6.68 -7.50
N ALA A 310 10.54 -7.20 -7.53
CA ALA A 310 9.69 -7.21 -6.35
C ALA A 310 10.25 -8.13 -5.24
N ALA A 311 10.76 -9.31 -5.59
CA ALA A 311 11.40 -10.20 -4.61
C ALA A 311 12.62 -9.52 -3.97
N VAL A 312 13.50 -8.89 -4.76
CA VAL A 312 14.66 -8.13 -4.25
C VAL A 312 14.22 -6.98 -3.33
N ALA A 313 13.16 -6.25 -3.68
CA ALA A 313 12.62 -5.18 -2.86
C ALA A 313 12.09 -5.72 -1.51
N MET A 314 11.36 -6.83 -1.53
CA MET A 314 10.84 -7.45 -0.30
C MET A 314 11.96 -8.00 0.58
N GLU A 315 12.99 -8.63 0.02
CA GLU A 315 14.18 -9.03 0.78
C GLU A 315 14.88 -7.83 1.43
N SER A 316 14.96 -6.70 0.72
CA SER A 316 15.53 -5.47 1.28
C SER A 316 14.68 -4.93 2.44
N ALA A 317 13.35 -4.97 2.31
CA ALA A 317 12.44 -4.61 3.40
C ALA A 317 12.64 -5.52 4.63
N GLY A 318 12.76 -6.82 4.43
CA GLY A 318 13.09 -7.77 5.49
C GLY A 318 14.43 -7.45 6.18
N ARG A 319 15.49 -7.19 5.42
CA ARG A 319 16.80 -6.78 5.98
C ARG A 319 16.74 -5.45 6.73
N PHE A 320 15.94 -4.50 6.27
CA PHE A 320 15.72 -3.24 7.00
C PHE A 320 15.05 -3.52 8.35
N VAL A 321 13.98 -4.29 8.38
CA VAL A 321 13.27 -4.68 9.62
C VAL A 321 14.23 -5.37 10.58
N GLN A 322 15.00 -6.36 10.12
CA GLN A 322 15.96 -7.09 10.97
C GLN A 322 17.07 -6.20 11.54
N ARG A 323 17.41 -5.07 10.92
CA ARG A 323 18.43 -4.13 11.44
C ARG A 323 17.92 -3.21 12.54
N ILE A 324 16.62 -2.98 12.60
CA ILE A 324 16.04 -2.04 13.57
C ILE A 324 15.39 -2.71 14.78
N ILE A 325 15.31 -4.05 14.78
CA ILE A 325 14.79 -4.83 15.94
C ILE A 325 15.83 -5.00 17.07
#